data_6e302364141de0b711d69c94acd936b0
#
_entry.id   6e302364141de0b711d69c94acd936b0
#
_cell.length_a   1.000
_cell.length_b   1.000
_cell.length_c   1.000
_cell.angle_alpha   90.00
_cell.angle_beta   90.00
_cell.angle_gamma   90.00
#
_symmetry.space_group_name_H-M   'P 1'
#
loop_
_entity.id
_entity.type
_entity.pdbx_description
1 polymer ?
#
loop_
_entity_poly.entity_id
_entity_poly.type
_entity_poly.pdbx_seq_one_letter_code
_entity_poly.pdbx_strand_id
1 'polypeptide(L)'
;MKSNKDIALQILNENSIGVMATNNNGVPNSRYMTFHYVESKLYTVAEKDSTVAREITEYGGTHILLGYESEGILETFLEIEGNAVTTLNDIVKQQLLDKYASHEEGDYVLIQITPTRMRIMNKNGKNQEEVHLI
;
A
#
# COMPACT_ATOMS: atom_id res chain seq x y z
N MET A 1 -10.70 -14.28 -19.98
CA MET A 1 -11.04 -13.04 -19.29
C MET A 1 -10.53 -13.10 -17.84
N LYS A 2 -9.83 -12.06 -17.40
CA LYS A 2 -9.33 -12.02 -16.03
C LYS A 2 -10.45 -11.69 -15.06
N SER A 3 -10.51 -12.41 -13.94
CA SER A 3 -11.42 -12.08 -12.86
C SER A 3 -10.93 -10.82 -12.12
N ASN A 4 -11.79 -10.22 -11.31
CA ASN A 4 -11.41 -9.07 -10.50
C ASN A 4 -10.26 -9.41 -9.55
N LYS A 5 -10.28 -10.63 -9.02
CA LYS A 5 -9.19 -11.13 -8.17
C LYS A 5 -7.87 -11.16 -8.95
N ASP A 6 -7.87 -11.66 -10.18
CA ASP A 6 -6.67 -11.73 -11.01
C ASP A 6 -6.13 -10.33 -11.31
N ILE A 7 -7.01 -9.39 -11.62
CA ILE A 7 -6.62 -8.00 -11.89
C ILE A 7 -5.98 -7.38 -10.65
N ALA A 8 -6.61 -7.56 -9.49
CA ALA A 8 -6.08 -7.02 -8.24
C ALA A 8 -4.71 -7.61 -7.90
N LEU A 9 -4.55 -8.93 -8.04
CA LEU A 9 -3.27 -9.60 -7.79
C LEU A 9 -2.19 -9.11 -8.75
N GLN A 10 -2.55 -8.89 -10.02
CA GLN A 10 -1.61 -8.36 -11.00
C GLN A 10 -1.14 -6.96 -10.60
N ILE A 11 -2.06 -6.09 -10.19
CA ILE A 11 -1.70 -4.74 -9.74
C ILE A 11 -0.78 -4.81 -8.52
N LEU A 12 -1.12 -5.65 -7.54
CA LEU A 12 -0.33 -5.82 -6.31
C LEU A 12 1.08 -6.33 -6.60
N ASN A 13 1.23 -7.22 -7.57
CA ASN A 13 2.53 -7.84 -7.87
C ASN A 13 3.39 -7.03 -8.84
N GLU A 14 2.79 -6.22 -9.70
CA GLU A 14 3.51 -5.45 -10.70
C GLU A 14 3.84 -4.01 -10.30
N ASN A 15 3.21 -3.51 -9.24
CA ASN A 15 3.39 -2.13 -8.82
C ASN A 15 3.93 -2.08 -7.39
N SER A 16 5.01 -1.33 -7.22
CA SER A 16 5.62 -1.16 -5.89
C SER A 16 5.41 0.22 -5.30
N ILE A 17 5.10 1.21 -6.13
CA ILE A 17 4.93 2.59 -5.65
C ILE A 17 3.44 2.94 -5.65
N GLY A 18 2.98 3.44 -4.53
CA GLY A 18 1.60 3.88 -4.37
C GLY A 18 1.50 5.08 -3.44
N VAL A 19 0.28 5.57 -3.26
CA VAL A 19 -0.01 6.66 -2.34
C VAL A 19 -0.66 6.07 -1.10
N MET A 20 -0.13 6.43 0.07
CA MET A 20 -0.65 5.98 1.35
C MET A 20 -1.16 7.19 2.15
N ALA A 21 -2.40 7.12 2.58
CA ALA A 21 -2.99 8.12 3.47
C ALA A 21 -3.02 7.58 4.89
N THR A 22 -2.57 8.41 5.83
CA THR A 22 -2.64 8.12 7.25
C THR A 22 -3.38 9.27 7.94
N ASN A 23 -3.69 9.09 9.22
CA ASN A 23 -4.56 10.01 9.94
C ASN A 23 -3.80 10.70 11.05
N ASN A 24 -3.88 12.03 11.06
CA ASN A 24 -3.38 12.84 12.15
C ASN A 24 -4.56 13.52 12.83
N ASN A 25 -5.10 12.88 13.87
CA ASN A 25 -6.18 13.42 14.69
C ASN A 25 -7.37 13.91 13.84
N GLY A 26 -7.78 13.08 12.85
CA GLY A 26 -8.90 13.40 11.97
C GLY A 26 -8.49 14.06 10.66
N VAL A 27 -7.23 14.48 10.52
CA VAL A 27 -6.74 15.11 9.27
C VAL A 27 -5.95 14.08 8.47
N PRO A 28 -6.35 13.78 7.23
CA PRO A 28 -5.60 12.83 6.42
C PRO A 28 -4.31 13.45 5.88
N ASN A 29 -3.25 12.68 5.91
CA ASN A 29 -1.97 13.00 5.28
C ASN A 29 -1.63 11.94 4.25
N SER A 30 -1.19 12.35 3.08
CA SER A 30 -0.87 11.43 1.98
C SER A 30 0.58 11.61 1.52
N ARG A 31 1.20 10.52 1.12
CA ARG A 31 2.55 10.53 0.55
C ARG A 31 2.76 9.29 -0.31
N TYR A 32 3.75 9.34 -1.19
CA TYR A 32 4.16 8.17 -1.93
C TYR A 32 4.96 7.24 -1.02
N MET A 33 4.72 5.94 -1.15
CA MET A 33 5.44 4.90 -0.41
C MET A 33 5.76 3.75 -1.35
N THR A 34 6.79 2.97 -1.01
CA THR A 34 7.13 1.75 -1.72
C THR A 34 6.58 0.56 -0.97
N PHE A 35 5.81 -0.26 -1.66
CA PHE A 35 5.12 -1.41 -1.08
C PHE A 35 5.66 -2.73 -1.59
N HIS A 36 5.48 -3.75 -0.79
CA HIS A 36 5.75 -5.14 -1.15
C HIS A 36 4.58 -6.00 -0.67
N TYR A 37 3.98 -6.73 -1.61
CA TYR A 37 2.84 -7.60 -1.30
C TYR A 37 3.32 -9.02 -1.06
N VAL A 38 3.06 -9.55 0.11
CA VAL A 38 3.46 -10.89 0.52
C VAL A 38 2.35 -11.51 1.36
N GLU A 39 1.92 -12.71 0.97
CA GLU A 39 0.98 -13.51 1.77
C GLU A 39 -0.24 -12.72 2.26
N SER A 40 -0.92 -12.07 1.33
CA SER A 40 -2.16 -11.31 1.57
C SER A 40 -1.98 -10.03 2.38
N LYS A 41 -0.75 -9.57 2.57
CA LYS A 41 -0.46 -8.33 3.29
C LYS A 41 0.44 -7.43 2.48
N LEU A 42 0.27 -6.14 2.68
CA LEU A 42 1.19 -5.14 2.14
C LEU A 42 2.18 -4.72 3.20
N TYR A 43 3.39 -4.49 2.78
CA TYR A 43 4.45 -4.00 3.67
C TYR A 43 5.08 -2.76 3.09
N THR A 44 5.50 -1.88 3.96
CA THR A 44 6.32 -0.72 3.60
C THR A 44 7.27 -0.42 4.76
N VAL A 45 8.26 0.42 4.52
CA VAL A 45 9.18 0.86 5.57
C VAL A 45 9.14 2.37 5.69
N ALA A 46 9.39 2.87 6.88
CA ALA A 46 9.46 4.29 7.16
C ALA A 46 10.52 4.52 8.23
N GLU A 47 11.08 5.71 8.25
CA GLU A 47 11.98 6.08 9.34
C GLU A 47 11.21 6.04 10.66
N LYS A 48 11.89 5.56 11.69
CA LYS A 48 11.30 5.33 13.01
C LYS A 48 10.59 6.56 13.59
N ASP A 49 11.16 7.74 13.39
CA ASP A 49 10.61 8.98 13.93
C ASP A 49 9.82 9.80 12.90
N SER A 50 9.46 9.18 11.78
CA SER A 50 8.72 9.86 10.73
C SER A 50 7.26 10.11 11.13
N THR A 51 6.63 11.05 10.43
CA THR A 51 5.22 11.37 10.62
C THR A 51 4.34 10.14 10.38
N VAL A 52 4.63 9.38 9.32
CA VAL A 52 3.82 8.19 9.01
C VAL A 52 3.91 7.15 10.12
N ALA A 53 5.11 6.91 10.65
CA ALA A 53 5.29 5.93 11.73
C ALA A 53 4.52 6.35 12.99
N ARG A 54 4.54 7.64 13.34
CA ARG A 54 3.79 8.15 14.49
C ARG A 54 2.28 8.03 14.28
N GLU A 55 1.81 8.39 13.10
CA GLU A 55 0.38 8.39 12.83
C GLU A 55 -0.22 6.99 12.86
N ILE A 56 0.47 6.00 12.30
CA ILE A 56 -0.04 4.62 12.34
C ILE A 56 -0.02 4.04 13.75
N THR A 57 0.88 4.49 14.61
CA THR A 57 0.91 4.06 16.01
C THR A 57 -0.32 4.53 16.77
N GLU A 58 -0.81 5.73 16.46
CA GLU A 58 -1.99 6.29 17.11
C GLU A 58 -3.29 5.86 16.43
N TYR A 59 -3.29 5.81 15.09
CA TYR A 59 -4.47 5.51 14.28
C TYR A 59 -4.07 4.57 13.16
N GLY A 60 -4.32 3.29 13.31
CA GLY A 60 -3.88 2.28 12.34
C GLY A 60 -4.60 2.29 11.01
N GLY A 61 -5.75 2.95 10.92
CA GLY A 61 -6.52 2.99 9.68
C GLY A 61 -5.77 3.70 8.56
N THR A 62 -5.73 3.10 7.38
CA THR A 62 -5.02 3.65 6.24
C THR A 62 -5.76 3.37 4.94
N HIS A 63 -5.49 4.21 3.94
CA HIS A 63 -5.95 4.07 2.57
C HIS A 63 -4.76 4.10 1.63
N ILE A 64 -4.77 3.22 0.64
CA ILE A 64 -3.67 3.12 -0.32
C ILE A 64 -4.26 3.10 -1.73
N LEU A 65 -3.64 3.86 -2.64
CA LEU A 65 -3.92 3.81 -4.06
C LEU A 65 -2.69 3.23 -4.76
N LEU A 66 -2.89 2.20 -5.57
CA LEU A 66 -1.79 1.47 -6.20
C LEU A 66 -2.11 1.19 -7.67
N GLY A 67 -1.12 1.37 -8.53
CA GLY A 67 -1.20 0.96 -9.92
C GLY A 67 -1.83 1.95 -10.89
N TYR A 68 -1.99 3.22 -10.50
CA TYR A 68 -2.50 4.25 -11.41
C TYR A 68 -1.49 4.53 -12.52
N GLU A 69 -1.98 4.47 -13.76
CA GLU A 69 -1.19 4.82 -14.95
C GLU A 69 -1.97 5.83 -15.79
N SER A 70 -1.41 7.03 -15.93
CA SER A 70 -2.07 8.13 -16.63
C SER A 70 -2.19 7.90 -18.14
N GLU A 71 -1.43 6.97 -18.70
CA GLU A 71 -1.45 6.68 -20.13
C GLU A 71 -2.42 5.56 -20.51
N GLY A 72 -3.01 4.89 -19.54
CA GLY A 72 -3.99 3.84 -19.78
C GLY A 72 -5.33 4.42 -20.21
N ILE A 73 -6.01 3.75 -21.15
CA ILE A 73 -7.32 4.20 -21.62
C ILE A 73 -8.35 4.19 -20.49
N LEU A 74 -8.27 3.23 -19.60
CA LEU A 74 -9.24 3.05 -18.51
C LEU A 74 -8.67 3.41 -17.13
N GLU A 75 -7.40 3.76 -17.06
CA GLU A 75 -6.75 4.22 -15.83
C GLU A 75 -7.11 3.35 -14.60
N THR A 76 -7.09 2.03 -14.79
CA THR A 76 -7.45 1.08 -13.75
C THR A 76 -6.42 1.07 -12.64
N PHE A 77 -6.88 1.21 -11.40
CA PHE A 77 -6.01 1.14 -10.24
C PHE A 77 -6.74 0.49 -9.07
N LEU A 78 -6.00 0.18 -8.02
CA LEU A 78 -6.52 -0.50 -6.84
C LEU A 78 -6.59 0.46 -5.67
N GLU A 79 -7.73 0.50 -5.01
CA GLU A 79 -7.90 1.20 -3.74
C GLU A 79 -7.93 0.17 -2.62
N ILE A 80 -7.16 0.40 -1.59
CA ILE A 80 -7.03 -0.53 -0.46
C ILE A 80 -7.32 0.22 0.83
N GLU A 81 -8.31 -0.25 1.58
CA GLU A 81 -8.51 0.15 2.97
C GLU A 81 -7.88 -0.91 3.85
N GLY A 82 -7.20 -0.50 4.90
CA GLY A 82 -6.60 -1.47 5.79
C GLY A 82 -6.19 -0.90 7.12
N ASN A 83 -5.60 -1.77 7.92
CA ASN A 83 -5.03 -1.41 9.21
C ASN A 83 -3.53 -1.62 9.17
N ALA A 84 -2.79 -0.60 9.58
CA ALA A 84 -1.35 -0.59 9.57
C ALA A 84 -0.81 -0.71 11.00
N VAL A 85 0.17 -1.57 11.18
CA VAL A 85 0.89 -1.74 12.44
C VAL A 85 2.37 -1.89 12.15
N THR A 86 3.20 -1.50 13.10
CA THR A 86 4.62 -1.84 13.02
C THR A 86 4.80 -3.32 13.38
N THR A 87 5.73 -3.98 12.71
CA THR A 87 5.95 -5.41 12.92
C THR A 87 7.43 -5.74 12.75
N LEU A 88 7.78 -6.97 13.09
CA LEU A 88 9.14 -7.47 12.96
C LEU A 88 9.15 -8.61 11.94
N ASN A 89 9.85 -8.40 10.83
CA ASN A 89 10.11 -9.41 9.82
C ASN A 89 11.33 -8.95 9.04
N ASP A 90 12.48 -9.44 9.46
CA ASP A 90 13.76 -8.98 8.91
C ASP A 90 13.92 -9.28 7.43
N ILE A 91 13.35 -10.38 6.94
CA ILE A 91 13.44 -10.76 5.53
C ILE A 91 12.69 -9.76 4.67
N VAL A 92 11.43 -9.47 5.01
CA VAL A 92 10.62 -8.52 4.26
C VAL A 92 11.18 -7.10 4.37
N LYS A 93 11.63 -6.72 5.56
CA LYS A 93 12.24 -5.41 5.77
C LYS A 93 13.45 -5.21 4.88
N GLN A 94 14.33 -6.22 4.81
CA GLN A 94 15.52 -6.14 3.97
C GLN A 94 15.16 -6.08 2.49
N GLN A 95 14.16 -6.83 2.04
CA GLN A 95 13.69 -6.78 0.67
C GLN A 95 13.20 -5.38 0.29
N LEU A 96 12.49 -4.71 1.20
CA LEU A 96 12.03 -3.34 0.96
C LEU A 96 13.17 -2.34 0.96
N LEU A 97 14.10 -2.45 1.89
CA LEU A 97 15.26 -1.55 1.94
C LEU A 97 16.10 -1.68 0.68
N ASP A 98 16.22 -2.87 0.13
CA ASP A 98 16.96 -3.10 -1.12
C ASP A 98 16.29 -2.44 -2.33
N LYS A 99 14.97 -2.18 -2.27
CA LYS A 99 14.25 -1.48 -3.33
C LYS A 99 14.46 0.02 -3.32
N TYR A 100 14.86 0.59 -2.20
CA TYR A 100 15.13 2.02 -2.11
C TYR A 100 16.54 2.28 -2.60
N ALA A 101 16.66 2.80 -3.82
CA ALA A 101 17.96 3.05 -4.44
C ALA A 101 18.81 4.07 -3.69
N SER A 102 18.20 4.88 -2.86
CA SER A 102 18.87 5.96 -2.16
C SER A 102 18.64 5.94 -0.66
N HIS A 103 18.32 4.78 -0.10
CA HIS A 103 18.12 4.73 1.34
C HIS A 103 19.45 5.01 2.04
N GLU A 104 19.40 5.88 2.99
CA GLU A 104 20.55 6.22 3.81
C GLU A 104 20.53 5.39 5.08
N GLU A 105 21.66 5.36 5.79
CA GLU A 105 21.70 4.72 7.09
C GLU A 105 20.73 5.42 8.03
N GLY A 106 19.88 4.64 8.66
CA GLY A 106 18.91 5.15 9.60
C GLY A 106 18.11 4.02 10.18
N ASP A 107 17.36 4.34 11.21
CA ASP A 107 16.47 3.37 11.83
C ASP A 107 15.13 3.37 11.08
N TYR A 108 14.82 2.25 10.48
CA TYR A 108 13.56 2.05 9.78
C TYR A 108 12.69 1.07 10.56
N VAL A 109 11.41 1.32 10.53
CA VAL A 109 10.42 0.37 11.04
C VAL A 109 9.69 -0.26 9.86
N LEU A 110 9.37 -1.53 9.98
CA LEU A 110 8.54 -2.24 9.01
C LEU A 110 7.09 -2.04 9.40
N ILE A 111 6.29 -1.62 8.42
CA ILE A 111 4.86 -1.42 8.58
C ILE A 111 4.14 -2.51 7.81
N GLN A 112 3.25 -3.22 8.50
CA GLN A 112 2.40 -4.24 7.90
C GLN A 112 0.99 -3.68 7.76
N ILE A 113 0.45 -3.74 6.57
CA ILE A 113 -0.92 -3.33 6.30
C ILE A 113 -1.75 -4.57 6.00
N THR A 114 -2.78 -4.79 6.81
CA THR A 114 -3.75 -5.86 6.58
C THR A 114 -4.94 -5.25 5.88
N PRO A 115 -5.19 -5.61 4.61
CA PRO A 115 -6.34 -5.07 3.88
C PRO A 115 -7.64 -5.53 4.51
N THR A 116 -8.57 -4.59 4.67
CA THR A 116 -9.93 -4.87 5.12
C THR A 116 -10.93 -4.76 3.98
N ARG A 117 -10.57 -4.01 2.94
CA ARG A 117 -11.40 -3.83 1.75
C ARG A 117 -10.51 -3.43 0.58
N MET A 118 -10.78 -4.01 -0.58
CA MET A 118 -10.13 -3.61 -1.82
C MET A 118 -11.17 -3.36 -2.89
N ARG A 119 -10.93 -2.35 -3.74
CA ARG A 119 -11.79 -2.03 -4.88
C ARG A 119 -10.95 -1.76 -6.10
N ILE A 120 -11.38 -2.32 -7.23
CA ILE A 120 -10.81 -1.97 -8.53
C ILE A 120 -11.53 -0.73 -9.00
N MET A 121 -10.76 0.32 -9.27
CA MET A 121 -11.27 1.61 -9.68
C MET A 121 -11.13 1.78 -11.18
N ASN A 122 -12.14 2.35 -11.80
CA ASN A 122 -12.19 2.67 -13.23
C ASN A 122 -12.11 1.47 -14.19
N LYS A 123 -12.40 0.27 -13.71
CA LYS A 123 -12.43 -0.89 -14.59
C LYS A 123 -13.57 -0.73 -15.61
N ASN A 124 -13.24 -0.85 -16.91
CA ASN A 124 -14.21 -0.69 -17.99
C ASN A 124 -15.01 0.63 -17.90
N GLY A 125 -14.36 1.70 -17.42
CA GLY A 125 -15.03 2.99 -17.24
C GLY A 125 -15.95 3.04 -16.04
N LYS A 126 -15.96 2.02 -15.20
CA LYS A 126 -16.75 1.96 -13.96
C LYS A 126 -15.84 2.06 -12.74
N ASN A 127 -16.37 2.63 -11.68
CA ASN A 127 -15.66 2.71 -10.41
C ASN A 127 -16.18 1.67 -9.42
N GLN A 128 -15.35 1.32 -8.47
CA GLN A 128 -15.76 0.64 -7.24
C GLN A 128 -16.22 -0.81 -7.41
N GLU A 129 -15.49 -1.59 -8.19
CA GLU A 129 -15.69 -3.04 -8.18
C GLU A 129 -14.92 -3.65 -7.02
N GLU A 130 -15.64 -4.16 -6.03
CA GLU A 130 -15.04 -4.75 -4.84
C GLU A 130 -14.38 -6.09 -5.13
N VAL A 131 -13.27 -6.35 -4.44
CA VAL A 131 -12.48 -7.56 -4.61
C VAL A 131 -12.30 -8.26 -3.28
N HIS A 132 -12.52 -9.56 -3.27
CA HIS A 132 -12.29 -10.41 -2.12
C HIS A 132 -11.15 -11.37 -2.46
N LEU A 133 -10.00 -11.20 -1.79
CA LEU A 133 -8.82 -12.04 -2.02
C LEU A 133 -8.79 -13.30 -1.14
N ILE A 134 -9.64 -13.35 -0.15
CA ILE A 134 -9.72 -14.47 0.77
C ILE A 134 -11.08 -15.14 0.64
#